data_5f6c18e98fb673666970d08e75800a4a
#
_entry.id   5f6c18e98fb673666970d08e75800a4a
#
_cell.length_a   1.000
_cell.length_b   1.000
_cell.length_c   1.000
_cell.angle_alpha   90.00
_cell.angle_beta   90.00
_cell.angle_gamma   90.00
#
_symmetry.space_group_name_H-M   'P 1'
#
loop_
_entity.id
_entity.type
_entity.pdbx_description
1 polymer ?
#
loop_
_entity_poly.entity_id
_entity_poly.type
_entity_poly.pdbx_seq_one_letter_code
_entity_poly.pdbx_strand_id
1 'polypeptide(L)'
;MKKKILLVGGCGFIGHNLALKLKKKGNSVFITDSLSVNNILSFTDSDIKNKNLYRSILNNRLELLNKNGINLTVQDARDYEAITKLYDKFDPDIIIHLAAVSHANKSNKDPHSTFDHSFRTLENTLDFARLKKRHVIYLSSSMVYGNFQTKEVTEDTVCA
;
A
#
# COMPACT_ATOMS: atom_id res chain seq x y z
N MET A 1 -4.88 21.95 9.49
CA MET A 1 -4.76 21.13 10.72
C MET A 1 -3.86 19.93 10.43
N LYS A 2 -3.03 19.54 11.38
CA LYS A 2 -2.17 18.35 11.32
C LYS A 2 -3.03 17.10 11.45
N LYS A 3 -2.87 16.13 10.54
CA LYS A 3 -3.62 14.87 10.50
C LYS A 3 -2.75 13.68 10.87
N LYS A 4 -3.37 12.66 11.45
CA LYS A 4 -2.78 11.33 11.60
C LYS A 4 -3.12 10.51 10.35
N ILE A 5 -2.11 10.14 9.58
CA ILE A 5 -2.28 9.45 8.30
C ILE A 5 -1.56 8.10 8.36
N LEU A 6 -2.31 7.04 8.10
CA LEU A 6 -1.79 5.68 7.99
C LEU A 6 -1.73 5.28 6.52
N LEU A 7 -0.58 4.78 6.07
CA LEU A 7 -0.40 4.17 4.76
C LEU A 7 -0.31 2.64 4.91
N VAL A 8 -1.23 1.92 4.31
CA VAL A 8 -1.22 0.45 4.24
C VAL A 8 -0.53 0.04 2.94
N GLY A 9 0.56 -0.72 3.00
CA GLY A 9 1.43 -0.95 1.85
C GLY A 9 2.36 0.24 1.55
N GLY A 10 2.72 1.00 2.59
CA GLY A 10 3.40 2.28 2.46
C GLY A 10 4.90 2.20 2.14
N CYS A 11 5.54 1.02 2.17
CA CYS A 11 6.95 0.84 1.78
C CYS A 11 7.16 0.63 0.29
N GLY A 12 6.08 0.56 -0.51
CA GLY A 12 6.13 0.47 -1.96
C GLY A 12 6.64 1.76 -2.62
N PHE A 13 6.72 1.74 -3.96
CA PHE A 13 7.22 2.88 -4.75
C PHE A 13 6.40 4.15 -4.54
N ILE A 14 5.08 4.06 -4.60
CA ILE A 14 4.19 5.21 -4.37
C ILE A 14 4.21 5.60 -2.88
N GLY A 15 4.07 4.60 -2.00
CA GLY A 15 3.85 4.81 -0.58
C GLY A 15 4.98 5.57 0.11
N HIS A 16 6.24 5.19 -0.11
CA HIS A 16 7.36 5.87 0.55
C HIS A 16 7.50 7.34 0.12
N ASN A 17 7.30 7.65 -1.17
CA ASN A 17 7.32 9.03 -1.67
C ASN A 17 6.18 9.86 -1.09
N LEU A 18 4.98 9.28 -1.03
CA LEU A 18 3.81 9.93 -0.46
C LEU A 18 4.00 10.19 1.05
N ALA A 19 4.52 9.20 1.79
CA ALA A 19 4.80 9.32 3.21
C ALA A 19 5.77 10.48 3.51
N LEU A 20 6.86 10.59 2.75
CA LEU A 20 7.83 11.68 2.88
C LEU A 20 7.18 13.05 2.61
N LYS A 21 6.37 13.17 1.54
CA LYS A 21 5.65 14.42 1.24
C LYS A 21 4.64 14.80 2.32
N LEU A 22 3.86 13.84 2.82
CA LEU A 22 2.89 14.08 3.87
C LEU A 22 3.56 14.47 5.19
N LYS A 23 4.68 13.84 5.53
CA LYS A 23 5.49 14.20 6.70
C LYS A 23 6.03 15.63 6.59
N LYS A 24 6.59 15.99 5.41
CA LYS A 24 7.09 17.35 5.14
C LYS A 24 5.98 18.41 5.28
N LYS A 25 4.74 18.07 4.99
CA LYS A 25 3.56 18.93 5.21
C LYS A 25 3.11 19.00 6.68
N GLY A 26 3.85 18.41 7.60
CA GLY A 26 3.60 18.49 9.04
C GLY A 26 2.61 17.45 9.58
N ASN A 27 2.16 16.47 8.78
CA ASN A 27 1.28 15.42 9.26
C ASN A 27 2.02 14.39 10.13
N SER A 28 1.28 13.71 11.00
CA SER A 28 1.74 12.50 11.68
C SER A 28 1.54 11.32 10.74
N VAL A 29 2.63 10.77 10.21
CA VAL A 29 2.58 9.70 9.21
C VAL A 29 3.06 8.40 9.82
N PHE A 30 2.30 7.35 9.58
CA PHE A 30 2.58 5.99 10.00
C PHE A 30 2.46 5.04 8.81
N ILE A 31 3.28 4.00 8.75
CA ILE A 31 3.26 3.01 7.68
C ILE A 31 3.06 1.62 8.29
N THR A 32 2.21 0.81 7.66
CA THR A 32 2.20 -0.64 7.80
C THR A 32 2.45 -1.30 6.46
N ASP A 33 3.32 -2.31 6.44
CA ASP A 33 3.69 -3.05 5.22
C ASP A 33 4.18 -4.44 5.62
N SER A 34 3.80 -5.47 4.87
CA SER A 34 4.31 -6.83 5.13
C SER A 34 5.73 -7.05 4.60
N LEU A 35 6.22 -6.15 3.76
CA LEU A 35 7.49 -6.24 3.02
C LEU A 35 7.61 -7.49 2.11
N SER A 36 6.52 -8.23 1.90
CA SER A 36 6.49 -9.50 1.17
C SER A 36 6.12 -9.35 -0.31
N VAL A 37 5.33 -8.34 -0.69
CA VAL A 37 4.89 -8.15 -2.08
C VAL A 37 5.70 -7.05 -2.76
N ASN A 38 6.49 -7.41 -3.77
CA ASN A 38 7.37 -6.49 -4.49
C ASN A 38 8.28 -5.66 -3.57
N ASN A 39 8.69 -6.23 -2.44
CA ASN A 39 9.50 -5.59 -1.43
C ASN A 39 10.62 -6.53 -0.95
N ILE A 40 11.35 -6.15 0.11
CA ILE A 40 12.63 -6.78 0.49
C ILE A 40 12.51 -8.30 0.70
N LEU A 41 11.44 -8.78 1.30
CA LEU A 41 11.24 -10.21 1.56
C LEU A 41 10.95 -11.02 0.28
N SER A 42 10.38 -10.42 -0.76
CA SER A 42 10.15 -11.10 -2.04
C SER A 42 11.44 -11.37 -2.83
N PHE A 43 12.56 -10.78 -2.42
CA PHE A 43 13.85 -10.92 -3.10
C PHE A 43 14.88 -11.74 -2.30
N THR A 44 14.50 -12.33 -1.17
CA THR A 44 15.45 -13.10 -0.34
C THR A 44 15.87 -14.38 -1.01
N ASP A 45 14.94 -15.14 -1.59
CA ASP A 45 15.13 -16.50 -2.08
C ASP A 45 15.08 -16.64 -3.61
N SER A 46 14.95 -15.53 -4.32
CA SER A 46 14.79 -15.54 -5.78
C SER A 46 16.11 -15.32 -6.51
N ASP A 47 16.36 -16.09 -7.55
CA ASP A 47 17.47 -15.89 -8.50
C ASP A 47 17.06 -14.84 -9.56
N ILE A 48 16.96 -13.60 -9.11
CA ILE A 48 16.52 -12.48 -9.96
C ILE A 48 17.75 -11.74 -10.48
N LYS A 49 17.78 -11.49 -11.78
CA LYS A 49 18.79 -10.62 -12.41
C LYS A 49 18.81 -9.25 -11.69
N ASN A 50 20.00 -8.77 -11.33
CA ASN A 50 20.20 -7.52 -10.60
C ASN A 50 19.62 -7.48 -9.17
N LYS A 51 19.53 -8.62 -8.49
CA LYS A 51 19.04 -8.77 -7.12
C LYS A 51 19.65 -7.73 -6.15
N ASN A 52 20.97 -7.55 -6.21
CA ASN A 52 21.68 -6.60 -5.32
C ASN A 52 21.26 -5.15 -5.55
N LEU A 53 21.00 -4.76 -6.82
CA LEU A 53 20.50 -3.43 -7.14
C LEU A 53 19.09 -3.22 -6.56
N TYR A 54 18.19 -4.18 -6.74
CA TYR A 54 16.84 -4.11 -6.16
C TYR A 54 16.87 -4.02 -4.64
N ARG A 55 17.69 -4.82 -3.98
CA ARG A 55 17.86 -4.76 -2.52
C ARG A 55 18.40 -3.41 -2.06
N SER A 56 19.37 -2.84 -2.78
CA SER A 56 19.89 -1.49 -2.48
C SER A 56 18.80 -0.43 -2.58
N ILE A 57 17.98 -0.45 -3.64
CA ILE A 57 16.86 0.49 -3.82
C ILE A 57 15.85 0.35 -2.68
N LEU A 58 15.50 -0.87 -2.29
CA LEU A 58 14.54 -1.12 -1.23
C LEU A 58 15.07 -0.69 0.14
N ASN A 59 16.34 -0.99 0.44
CA ASN A 59 16.99 -0.53 1.66
C ASN A 59 17.03 0.99 1.74
N ASN A 60 17.38 1.67 0.65
CA ASN A 60 17.37 3.13 0.59
C ASN A 60 15.98 3.73 0.90
N ARG A 61 14.90 3.09 0.45
CA ARG A 61 13.53 3.54 0.81
C ARG A 61 13.29 3.45 2.31
N LEU A 62 13.63 2.32 2.93
CA LEU A 62 13.46 2.10 4.38
C LEU A 62 14.32 3.10 5.18
N GLU A 63 15.56 3.31 4.76
CA GLU A 63 16.44 4.31 5.38
C GLU A 63 15.87 5.73 5.27
N LEU A 64 15.34 6.13 4.11
CA LEU A 64 14.71 7.43 3.92
C LEU A 64 13.53 7.64 4.85
N LEU A 65 12.67 6.62 5.00
CA LEU A 65 11.55 6.65 5.93
C LEU A 65 12.04 6.84 7.37
N ASN A 66 13.02 6.05 7.79
CA ASN A 66 13.59 6.11 9.14
C ASN A 66 14.26 7.47 9.42
N LYS A 67 15.11 7.97 8.51
CA LYS A 67 15.79 9.28 8.64
C LYS A 67 14.81 10.45 8.76
N ASN A 68 13.59 10.31 8.21
CA ASN A 68 12.53 11.32 8.32
C ASN A 68 11.58 11.08 9.50
N GLY A 69 11.89 10.15 10.41
CA GLY A 69 11.07 9.85 11.57
C GLY A 69 9.66 9.36 11.21
N ILE A 70 9.55 8.56 10.15
CA ILE A 70 8.31 7.90 9.76
C ILE A 70 8.34 6.48 10.33
N ASN A 71 7.39 6.21 11.22
CA ASN A 71 7.28 4.90 11.86
C ASN A 71 6.73 3.86 10.90
N LEU A 72 7.43 2.73 10.81
CA LEU A 72 7.02 1.54 10.10
C LEU A 72 6.70 0.41 11.09
N THR A 73 5.56 -0.22 10.95
CA THR A 73 5.28 -1.53 11.55
C THR A 73 5.21 -2.58 10.45
N VAL A 74 6.06 -3.60 10.56
CA VAL A 74 6.00 -4.75 9.65
C VAL A 74 4.82 -5.62 10.10
N GLN A 75 3.75 -5.60 9.30
CA GLN A 75 2.53 -6.32 9.59
C GLN A 75 1.82 -6.69 8.30
N ASP A 76 1.34 -7.91 8.22
CA ASP A 76 0.49 -8.37 7.11
C ASP A 76 -0.94 -7.85 7.32
N ALA A 77 -1.41 -7.04 6.37
CA ALA A 77 -2.74 -6.45 6.43
C ALA A 77 -3.88 -7.46 6.19
N ARG A 78 -3.56 -8.72 5.85
CA ARG A 78 -4.51 -9.83 5.78
C ARG A 78 -4.89 -10.39 7.17
N ASP A 79 -4.00 -10.22 8.14
CA ASP A 79 -4.26 -10.60 9.51
C ASP A 79 -5.19 -9.57 10.17
N TYR A 80 -6.49 -9.88 10.18
CA TYR A 80 -7.54 -8.98 10.64
C TYR A 80 -7.33 -8.53 12.09
N GLU A 81 -6.96 -9.45 12.97
CA GLU A 81 -6.80 -9.14 14.39
C GLU A 81 -5.59 -8.23 14.64
N ALA A 82 -4.45 -8.58 14.05
CA ALA A 82 -3.23 -7.80 14.21
C ALA A 82 -3.35 -6.41 13.59
N ILE A 83 -3.96 -6.30 12.40
CA ILE A 83 -4.09 -5.01 11.72
C ILE A 83 -5.12 -4.11 12.42
N THR A 84 -6.19 -4.68 12.96
CA THR A 84 -7.20 -3.93 13.73
C THR A 84 -6.60 -3.37 15.02
N LYS A 85 -5.83 -4.17 15.75
CA LYS A 85 -5.08 -3.69 16.94
C LYS A 85 -4.11 -2.55 16.59
N LEU A 86 -3.43 -2.67 15.45
CA LEU A 86 -2.54 -1.61 14.97
C LEU A 86 -3.29 -0.32 14.66
N TYR A 87 -4.43 -0.42 13.97
CA TYR A 87 -5.27 0.73 13.64
C TYR A 87 -5.84 1.41 14.88
N ASP A 88 -6.31 0.64 15.85
CA ASP A 88 -6.79 1.17 17.13
C ASP A 88 -5.68 1.90 17.90
N LYS A 89 -4.48 1.33 17.93
CA LYS A 89 -3.32 1.95 18.60
C LYS A 89 -2.89 3.26 17.97
N PHE A 90 -2.90 3.35 16.66
CA PHE A 90 -2.50 4.58 15.95
C PHE A 90 -3.63 5.58 15.85
N ASP A 91 -4.87 5.13 15.75
CA ASP A 91 -6.10 5.91 15.62
C ASP A 91 -6.00 6.96 14.50
N PRO A 92 -5.88 6.55 13.23
CA PRO A 92 -5.67 7.47 12.11
C PRO A 92 -6.93 8.27 11.78
N ASP A 93 -6.77 9.53 11.38
CA ASP A 93 -7.84 10.33 10.77
C ASP A 93 -8.12 9.89 9.33
N ILE A 94 -7.05 9.50 8.62
CA ILE A 94 -7.08 9.13 7.21
C ILE A 94 -6.27 7.85 7.02
N ILE A 95 -6.83 6.90 6.27
CA ILE A 95 -6.14 5.69 5.85
C ILE A 95 -5.96 5.75 4.33
N ILE A 96 -4.71 5.62 3.87
CA ILE A 96 -4.39 5.52 2.44
C ILE A 96 -4.01 4.08 2.15
N HIS A 97 -4.87 3.37 1.40
CA HIS A 97 -4.68 1.97 1.10
C HIS A 97 -3.96 1.81 -0.24
N LEU A 98 -2.73 1.28 -0.18
CA LEU A 98 -1.82 1.05 -1.30
C LEU A 98 -1.46 -0.43 -1.46
N ALA A 99 -1.87 -1.28 -0.52
CA ALA A 99 -1.54 -2.70 -0.53
C ALA A 99 -2.33 -3.42 -1.63
N ALA A 100 -1.63 -3.89 -2.64
CA ALA A 100 -2.21 -4.66 -3.74
C ALA A 100 -1.14 -5.39 -4.54
N VAL A 101 -1.55 -6.40 -5.31
CA VAL A 101 -0.72 -7.00 -6.37
C VAL A 101 -0.78 -6.10 -7.60
N SER A 102 0.33 -5.46 -7.94
CA SER A 102 0.39 -4.41 -8.98
C SER A 102 0.64 -4.90 -10.40
N HIS A 103 0.83 -6.22 -10.62
CA HIS A 103 1.16 -6.78 -11.92
C HIS A 103 0.04 -7.66 -12.49
N ALA A 104 -0.59 -7.23 -13.59
CA ALA A 104 -1.64 -7.98 -14.27
C ALA A 104 -1.23 -9.42 -14.63
N ASN A 105 -0.01 -9.63 -15.16
CA ASN A 105 0.49 -10.97 -15.48
C ASN A 105 0.62 -11.88 -14.25
N LYS A 106 0.92 -11.34 -13.08
CA LYS A 106 0.96 -12.09 -11.83
C LYS A 106 -0.45 -12.45 -11.39
N SER A 107 -1.39 -11.55 -11.54
CA SER A 107 -2.80 -11.76 -11.22
C SER A 107 -3.42 -12.88 -12.08
N ASN A 108 -3.07 -12.94 -13.35
CA ASN A 108 -3.56 -13.99 -14.25
C ASN A 108 -2.98 -15.36 -13.91
N LYS A 109 -1.72 -15.43 -13.43
CA LYS A 109 -1.06 -16.69 -13.08
C LYS A 109 -1.48 -17.23 -11.72
N ASP A 110 -1.79 -16.32 -10.78
CA ASP A 110 -2.15 -16.66 -9.42
C ASP A 110 -3.28 -15.73 -8.93
N PRO A 111 -4.53 -15.99 -9.37
CA PRO A 111 -5.69 -15.20 -8.98
C PRO A 111 -6.01 -15.33 -7.49
N HIS A 112 -5.77 -16.49 -6.86
CA HIS A 112 -5.99 -16.69 -5.43
C HIS A 112 -5.11 -15.76 -4.60
N SER A 113 -3.80 -15.76 -4.84
CA SER A 113 -2.87 -14.87 -4.14
C SER A 113 -3.17 -13.39 -4.42
N THR A 114 -3.59 -13.06 -5.63
CA THR A 114 -3.98 -11.69 -5.99
C THR A 114 -5.21 -11.23 -5.23
N PHE A 115 -6.24 -12.06 -5.14
CA PHE A 115 -7.44 -11.78 -4.37
C PHE A 115 -7.10 -11.58 -2.89
N ASP A 116 -6.33 -12.50 -2.32
CA ASP A 116 -5.95 -12.49 -0.91
C ASP A 116 -5.12 -11.23 -0.54
N HIS A 117 -4.12 -10.89 -1.36
CA HIS A 117 -3.28 -9.71 -1.10
C HIS A 117 -3.91 -8.37 -1.48
N SER A 118 -4.90 -8.33 -2.35
CA SER A 118 -5.53 -7.08 -2.77
C SER A 118 -6.89 -6.87 -2.11
N PHE A 119 -7.79 -7.84 -2.22
CA PHE A 119 -9.15 -7.69 -1.73
C PHE A 119 -9.24 -7.84 -0.22
N ARG A 120 -8.67 -8.89 0.36
CA ARG A 120 -8.72 -9.12 1.82
C ARG A 120 -8.07 -7.99 2.62
N THR A 121 -6.95 -7.46 2.15
CA THR A 121 -6.31 -6.32 2.83
C THR A 121 -7.17 -5.06 2.77
N LEU A 122 -7.87 -4.84 1.66
CA LEU A 122 -8.81 -3.73 1.51
C LEU A 122 -10.05 -3.92 2.39
N GLU A 123 -10.63 -5.14 2.41
CA GLU A 123 -11.76 -5.51 3.26
C GLU A 123 -11.47 -5.18 4.73
N ASN A 124 -10.33 -5.62 5.27
CA ASN A 124 -9.92 -5.34 6.64
C ASN A 124 -9.79 -3.84 6.92
N THR A 125 -9.27 -3.08 5.95
CA THR A 125 -9.16 -1.62 6.05
C THR A 125 -10.52 -0.93 6.06
N LEU A 126 -11.43 -1.36 5.19
CA LEU A 126 -12.77 -0.79 5.08
C LEU A 126 -13.63 -1.09 6.31
N ASP A 127 -13.53 -2.30 6.86
CA ASP A 127 -14.27 -2.65 8.06
C ASP A 127 -13.87 -1.80 9.26
N PHE A 128 -12.57 -1.64 9.51
CA PHE A 128 -12.09 -0.72 10.54
C PHE A 128 -12.56 0.72 10.29
N ALA A 129 -12.41 1.21 9.06
CA ALA A 129 -12.80 2.57 8.71
C ALA A 129 -14.29 2.82 8.89
N ARG A 130 -15.14 1.82 8.55
CA ARG A 130 -16.59 1.86 8.78
C ARG A 130 -16.92 1.97 10.27
N LEU A 131 -16.30 1.12 11.10
CA LEU A 131 -16.54 1.09 12.54
C LEU A 131 -16.13 2.40 13.23
N LYS A 132 -15.03 2.99 12.82
CA LYS A 132 -14.46 4.21 13.41
C LYS A 132 -14.82 5.49 12.65
N LYS A 133 -15.59 5.39 11.56
CA LYS A 133 -15.96 6.52 10.67
C LYS A 133 -14.72 7.30 10.18
N ARG A 134 -13.72 6.57 9.67
CA ARG A 134 -12.47 7.16 9.17
C ARG A 134 -12.53 7.37 7.66
N HIS A 135 -11.81 8.39 7.20
CA HIS A 135 -11.67 8.65 5.77
C HIS A 135 -10.69 7.65 5.15
N VAL A 136 -11.11 6.99 4.07
CA VAL A 136 -10.26 6.07 3.29
C VAL A 136 -10.00 6.64 1.92
N ILE A 137 -8.74 6.61 1.50
CA ILE A 137 -8.31 6.86 0.14
C ILE A 137 -7.79 5.54 -0.42
N TYR A 138 -8.46 5.03 -1.44
CA TYR A 138 -8.09 3.81 -2.13
C TYR A 138 -7.57 4.12 -3.53
N LEU A 139 -6.44 3.51 -3.92
CA LEU A 139 -5.89 3.64 -5.27
C LEU A 139 -6.45 2.52 -6.15
N SER A 140 -7.31 2.91 -7.08
CA SER A 140 -7.83 2.03 -8.11
C SER A 140 -6.80 1.83 -9.25
N SER A 141 -7.21 1.29 -10.34
CA SER A 141 -6.37 0.98 -11.50
C SER A 141 -7.05 1.42 -12.80
N SER A 142 -6.27 1.83 -13.80
CA SER A 142 -6.78 2.06 -15.15
C SER A 142 -7.40 0.80 -15.80
N MET A 143 -7.13 -0.37 -15.25
CA MET A 143 -7.73 -1.63 -15.70
C MET A 143 -9.25 -1.69 -15.53
N VAL A 144 -9.84 -0.81 -14.70
CA VAL A 144 -11.30 -0.70 -14.55
C VAL A 144 -11.99 -0.25 -15.84
N TYR A 145 -11.27 0.39 -16.76
CA TYR A 145 -11.79 0.84 -18.05
C TYR A 145 -11.69 -0.24 -19.15
N GLY A 146 -11.08 -1.39 -18.86
CA GLY A 146 -10.88 -2.45 -19.85
C GLY A 146 -10.05 -1.99 -21.05
N ASN A 147 -10.51 -2.31 -22.26
CA ASN A 147 -9.92 -1.81 -23.51
C ASN A 147 -10.41 -0.39 -23.78
N PHE A 148 -9.51 0.56 -23.81
CA PHE A 148 -9.86 1.95 -24.07
C PHE A 148 -10.54 2.12 -25.44
N GLN A 149 -11.76 2.64 -25.44
CA GLN A 149 -12.53 2.92 -26.64
C GLN A 149 -12.16 4.29 -27.25
N THR A 150 -11.49 5.13 -26.48
CA THR A 150 -11.03 6.47 -26.84
C THR A 150 -9.54 6.62 -26.57
N LYS A 151 -8.91 7.67 -27.11
CA LYS A 151 -7.50 7.96 -26.83
C LYS A 151 -7.24 8.33 -25.36
N GLU A 152 -8.24 8.88 -24.70
CA GLU A 152 -8.18 9.35 -23.32
C GLU A 152 -9.38 8.81 -22.55
N VAL A 153 -9.17 8.53 -21.28
CA VAL A 153 -10.21 8.17 -20.32
C VAL A 153 -10.19 9.18 -19.17
N THR A 154 -11.36 9.50 -18.68
CA THR A 154 -11.59 10.42 -17.56
C THR A 154 -12.44 9.73 -16.50
N GLU A 155 -12.72 10.42 -15.40
CA GLU A 155 -13.59 9.93 -14.32
C GLU A 155 -15.04 9.68 -14.80
N ASP A 156 -15.46 10.33 -15.87
CA ASP A 156 -16.80 10.17 -16.47
C ASP A 156 -16.87 9.01 -17.49
N THR A 157 -15.73 8.40 -17.81
CA THR A 157 -15.69 7.26 -18.73
C THR A 157 -16.31 6.03 -18.07
N VAL A 158 -17.21 5.37 -18.78
CA VAL A 158 -17.86 4.15 -18.29
C VAL A 158 -16.80 3.05 -18.09
N CYS A 159 -16.82 2.42 -16.90
CA CYS A 159 -15.99 1.27 -16.61
C CYS A 159 -16.50 0.03 -17.35
N ALA A 160 -15.58 -0.84 -17.81
CA ALA A 160 -15.92 -2.08 -18.52
C ALA A 160 -16.38 -3.18 -17.55
#